data_0f5e80dff932b036ba956f4f40799817
#
_entry.id   0f5e80dff932b036ba956f4f40799817
#
_cell.length_a   1.000
_cell.length_b   1.000
_cell.length_c   1.000
_cell.angle_alpha   90.00
_cell.angle_beta   90.00
_cell.angle_gamma   90.00
#
_symmetry.space_group_name_H-M   'P 1'
#
loop_
_entity.id
_entity.type
_entity.pdbx_description
1 polymer ?
#
loop_
_entity_poly.entity_id
_entity_poly.type
_entity_poly.pdbx_seq_one_letter_code
_entity_poly.pdbx_strand_id
1 'polypeptide(L)'
;MLITISQLIIGSVDLIAAFLLMFGLWRMASPVTAPSGILVAGVGMLAAVVASFLYVFTVDAAAKPHLPLNIGLAAAALIIGAGVAWWSGRKVAITAMPQAVALFNGMGGGAAGAIAAVELFGSQTHGVGPLVVTLLGALIGSISLSGSVIAWAKLDALLKKPLHVPGLQIFNGVVLLACLMVGAYIVFAAVGGAAPVLTMPHLIEIFFGIALLYGILMTLPIGGADMPVVISVYNAFTGLAVGLEGFVLQNPALMIAGMLVGAAGLLLTLLMAKAMNRSVAKILFASFGPGKKRKQGAIKGSLKPVQASDAGIFMRYAKSVIIVPGYGLAVSQGQGKLYDFVKLLQAAGVSVKFAIHPVAGRMPGQMDVLLAEAGVPYDLIVQLADVNEEFKDADV
;
A
#
# COMPACT_ATOMS: atom_id res chain seq x y z
N MET A 1 39.19 -8.17 15.15
CA MET A 1 39.21 -6.70 15.26
C MET A 1 38.66 -6.02 13.99
N LEU A 2 39.16 -6.28 12.79
CA LEU A 2 38.61 -5.68 11.53
C LEU A 2 37.16 -6.06 11.25
N ILE A 3 36.77 -7.32 11.45
CA ILE A 3 35.38 -7.79 11.30
C ILE A 3 34.43 -7.08 12.26
N THR A 4 34.88 -6.84 13.52
CA THR A 4 34.07 -6.14 14.53
C THR A 4 33.85 -4.66 14.18
N ILE A 5 34.88 -4.00 13.61
CA ILE A 5 34.79 -2.60 13.17
C ILE A 5 33.85 -2.46 11.96
N SER A 6 33.94 -3.35 10.98
CA SER A 6 33.07 -3.34 9.81
C SER A 6 31.60 -3.60 10.18
N GLN A 7 31.33 -4.54 11.08
CA GLN A 7 29.99 -4.78 11.60
C GLN A 7 29.43 -3.56 12.34
N LEU A 8 30.25 -2.86 13.12
CA LEU A 8 29.85 -1.64 13.83
C LEU A 8 29.52 -0.51 12.84
N ILE A 9 30.33 -0.36 11.78
CA ILE A 9 30.08 0.64 10.73
C ILE A 9 28.76 0.34 10.01
N ILE A 10 28.53 -0.91 9.60
CA ILE A 10 27.31 -1.30 8.91
C ILE A 10 26.08 -1.09 9.79
N GLY A 11 26.13 -1.54 11.05
CA GLY A 11 25.03 -1.31 12.00
C GLY A 11 24.74 0.18 12.24
N SER A 12 25.80 1.02 12.26
CA SER A 12 25.62 2.48 12.36
C SER A 12 24.95 3.06 11.11
N VAL A 13 25.34 2.59 9.90
CA VAL A 13 24.72 3.02 8.64
C VAL A 13 23.25 2.59 8.58
N ASP A 14 22.92 1.38 9.02
CA ASP A 14 21.55 0.87 9.08
C ASP A 14 20.67 1.71 10.03
N LEU A 15 21.19 2.11 11.20
CA LEU A 15 20.49 3.01 12.11
C LEU A 15 20.28 4.41 11.52
N ILE A 16 21.29 4.96 10.84
CA ILE A 16 21.18 6.23 10.14
C ILE A 16 20.16 6.12 9.00
N ALA A 17 20.18 5.05 8.23
CA ALA A 17 19.22 4.78 7.17
C ALA A 17 17.78 4.70 7.71
N ALA A 18 17.57 3.98 8.81
CA ALA A 18 16.28 3.90 9.48
C ALA A 18 15.79 5.28 9.98
N PHE A 19 16.70 6.08 10.57
CA PHE A 19 16.38 7.45 10.97
C PHE A 19 16.00 8.34 9.77
N LEU A 20 16.75 8.26 8.67
CA LEU A 20 16.47 9.03 7.44
C LEU A 20 15.13 8.61 6.81
N LEU A 21 14.80 7.33 6.80
CA LEU A 21 13.51 6.84 6.36
C LEU A 21 12.37 7.40 7.21
N MET A 22 12.49 7.35 8.54
CA MET A 22 11.49 7.88 9.46
C MET A 22 11.34 9.40 9.34
N PHE A 23 12.46 10.13 9.27
CA PHE A 23 12.46 11.58 9.11
C PHE A 23 11.90 12.00 7.74
N GLY A 24 12.23 11.24 6.68
CA GLY A 24 11.65 11.43 5.36
C GLY A 24 10.13 11.26 5.35
N LEU A 25 9.62 10.20 5.97
CA LEU A 25 8.18 9.96 6.13
C LEU A 25 7.50 11.10 6.90
N TRP A 26 8.12 11.57 7.99
CA TRP A 26 7.59 12.71 8.73
C TRP A 26 7.50 13.98 7.88
N ARG A 27 8.52 14.27 7.06
CA ARG A 27 8.48 15.41 6.12
C ARG A 27 7.45 15.25 5.01
N MET A 28 7.11 14.02 4.62
CA MET A 28 6.06 13.74 3.63
C MET A 28 4.64 13.99 4.15
N ALA A 29 4.44 14.20 5.45
CA ALA A 29 3.13 14.52 6.02
C ALA A 29 2.57 15.88 5.55
N SER A 30 3.42 16.81 5.07
CA SER A 30 2.99 18.09 4.51
C SER A 30 3.33 18.16 3.01
N PRO A 31 2.39 18.60 2.14
CA PRO A 31 2.64 18.76 0.71
C PRO A 31 3.83 19.66 0.39
N VAL A 32 4.06 20.71 1.18
CA VAL A 32 5.16 21.67 1.00
C VAL A 32 6.53 21.01 1.22
N THR A 33 6.64 20.13 2.21
CA THR A 33 7.90 19.46 2.57
C THR A 33 8.07 18.08 1.93
N ALA A 34 7.00 17.51 1.34
CA ALA A 34 7.00 16.18 0.76
C ALA A 34 8.11 15.93 -0.29
N PRO A 35 8.41 16.85 -1.24
CA PRO A 35 9.47 16.62 -2.21
C PRO A 35 10.84 16.40 -1.55
N SER A 36 11.16 17.19 -0.51
CA SER A 36 12.39 17.01 0.25
C SER A 36 12.37 15.77 1.14
N GLY A 37 11.20 15.39 1.66
CA GLY A 37 11.01 14.14 2.41
C GLY A 37 11.31 12.90 1.58
N ILE A 38 10.85 12.87 0.34
CA ILE A 38 11.15 11.78 -0.63
C ILE A 38 12.65 11.65 -0.87
N LEU A 39 13.36 12.78 -1.05
CA LEU A 39 14.80 12.76 -1.25
C LEU A 39 15.55 12.23 -0.02
N VAL A 40 15.15 12.67 1.17
CA VAL A 40 15.75 12.20 2.43
C VAL A 40 15.53 10.70 2.63
N ALA A 41 14.30 10.21 2.40
CA ALA A 41 14.00 8.78 2.46
C ALA A 41 14.78 7.98 1.39
N GLY A 42 14.91 8.53 0.17
CA GLY A 42 15.69 7.95 -0.91
C GLY A 42 17.18 7.80 -0.56
N VAL A 43 17.77 8.81 0.08
CA VAL A 43 19.16 8.75 0.56
C VAL A 43 19.29 7.67 1.64
N GLY A 44 18.34 7.58 2.59
CA GLY A 44 18.32 6.52 3.58
C GLY A 44 18.27 5.12 2.97
N MET A 45 17.37 4.91 1.99
CA MET A 45 17.27 3.65 1.25
C MET A 45 18.57 3.31 0.50
N LEU A 46 19.17 4.29 -0.18
CA LEU A 46 20.44 4.08 -0.89
C LEU A 46 21.57 3.70 0.07
N ALA A 47 21.63 4.34 1.24
CA ALA A 47 22.60 4.03 2.27
C ALA A 47 22.45 2.58 2.79
N ALA A 48 21.21 2.14 3.05
CA ALA A 48 20.92 0.76 3.47
C ALA A 48 21.31 -0.26 2.40
N VAL A 49 21.00 0.01 1.12
CA VAL A 49 21.38 -0.85 -0.01
C VAL A 49 22.90 -0.96 -0.13
N VAL A 50 23.62 0.16 -0.04
CA VAL A 50 25.09 0.18 -0.08
C VAL A 50 25.67 -0.59 1.11
N ALA A 51 25.14 -0.38 2.32
CA ALA A 51 25.57 -1.12 3.51
C ALA A 51 25.37 -2.62 3.36
N SER A 52 24.23 -3.05 2.78
CA SER A 52 23.98 -4.48 2.49
C SER A 52 24.97 -5.09 1.53
N PHE A 53 25.41 -4.35 0.50
CA PHE A 53 26.50 -4.82 -0.39
C PHE A 53 27.85 -4.82 0.30
N LEU A 54 28.14 -3.87 1.19
CA LEU A 54 29.39 -3.85 1.96
C LEU A 54 29.45 -4.99 2.99
N TYR A 55 28.32 -5.45 3.51
CA TYR A 55 28.26 -6.59 4.42
C TYR A 55 28.91 -7.85 3.83
N VAL A 56 28.83 -8.01 2.52
CA VAL A 56 29.45 -9.12 1.80
C VAL A 56 30.97 -9.19 2.02
N PHE A 57 31.64 -8.04 2.12
CA PHE A 57 33.11 -7.98 2.35
C PHE A 57 33.51 -8.29 3.80
N THR A 58 32.56 -8.38 4.72
CA THR A 58 32.81 -8.74 6.13
C THR A 58 32.73 -10.24 6.38
N VAL A 59 32.22 -11.00 5.42
CA VAL A 59 32.06 -12.45 5.51
C VAL A 59 33.25 -13.17 4.84
N ASP A 60 33.72 -14.24 5.48
CA ASP A 60 34.81 -15.03 4.96
C ASP A 60 34.46 -15.62 3.58
N ALA A 61 35.14 -15.18 2.54
CA ALA A 61 34.85 -15.58 1.16
C ALA A 61 35.02 -17.10 0.96
N ALA A 62 35.87 -17.75 1.76
CA ALA A 62 36.05 -19.19 1.76
C ALA A 62 34.80 -19.96 2.21
N ALA A 63 33.95 -19.36 3.03
CA ALA A 63 32.71 -19.96 3.51
C ALA A 63 31.54 -19.85 2.50
N LYS A 64 31.68 -19.05 1.43
CA LYS A 64 30.64 -18.79 0.44
C LYS A 64 31.16 -18.84 -1.00
N PRO A 65 31.34 -20.05 -1.58
CA PRO A 65 31.97 -20.24 -2.91
C PRO A 65 31.20 -19.55 -4.06
N HIS A 66 29.89 -19.30 -3.90
CA HIS A 66 29.05 -18.62 -4.91
C HIS A 66 28.92 -17.11 -4.71
N LEU A 67 29.67 -16.51 -3.80
CA LEU A 67 29.59 -15.11 -3.45
C LEU A 67 29.70 -14.14 -4.65
N PRO A 68 30.68 -14.27 -5.58
CA PRO A 68 30.79 -13.39 -6.74
C PRO A 68 29.58 -13.49 -7.67
N LEU A 69 29.04 -14.70 -7.87
CA LEU A 69 27.84 -14.93 -8.68
C LEU A 69 26.62 -14.26 -8.03
N ASN A 70 26.44 -14.43 -6.73
CA ASN A 70 25.33 -13.86 -5.98
C ASN A 70 25.36 -12.33 -6.00
N ILE A 71 26.54 -11.72 -5.85
CA ILE A 71 26.71 -10.26 -6.00
C ILE A 71 26.34 -9.82 -7.42
N GLY A 72 26.82 -10.52 -8.43
CA GLY A 72 26.51 -10.22 -9.82
C GLY A 72 25.01 -10.30 -10.12
N LEU A 73 24.33 -11.35 -9.63
CA LEU A 73 22.89 -11.52 -9.77
C LEU A 73 22.10 -10.45 -9.01
N ALA A 74 22.51 -10.11 -7.78
CA ALA A 74 21.88 -9.07 -7.00
C ALA A 74 22.02 -7.69 -7.66
N ALA A 75 23.22 -7.35 -8.17
CA ALA A 75 23.45 -6.12 -8.90
C ALA A 75 22.63 -6.07 -10.21
N ALA A 76 22.59 -7.16 -10.96
CA ALA A 76 21.79 -7.25 -12.18
C ALA A 76 20.30 -7.09 -11.89
N ALA A 77 19.77 -7.75 -10.85
CA ALA A 77 18.37 -7.61 -10.43
C ALA A 77 18.06 -6.18 -10.01
N LEU A 78 18.96 -5.51 -9.28
CA LEU A 78 18.80 -4.12 -8.86
C LEU A 78 18.76 -3.18 -10.08
N ILE A 79 19.69 -3.33 -11.02
CA ILE A 79 19.76 -2.49 -12.24
C ILE A 79 18.51 -2.68 -13.10
N ILE A 80 18.08 -3.92 -13.32
CA ILE A 80 16.89 -4.25 -14.11
C ILE A 80 15.64 -3.70 -13.41
N GLY A 81 15.50 -3.99 -12.12
CA GLY A 81 14.34 -3.54 -11.33
C GLY A 81 14.26 -2.02 -11.25
N ALA A 82 15.38 -1.34 -10.98
CA ALA A 82 15.43 0.12 -10.95
C ALA A 82 15.14 0.74 -12.33
N GLY A 83 15.68 0.15 -13.40
CA GLY A 83 15.42 0.59 -14.78
C GLY A 83 13.95 0.47 -15.17
N VAL A 84 13.33 -0.66 -14.89
CA VAL A 84 11.90 -0.88 -15.15
C VAL A 84 11.03 0.06 -14.30
N ALA A 85 11.33 0.20 -13.01
CA ALA A 85 10.60 1.09 -12.12
C ALA A 85 10.72 2.56 -12.54
N TRP A 86 11.91 3.00 -12.92
CA TRP A 86 12.14 4.34 -13.42
C TRP A 86 11.37 4.63 -14.73
N TRP A 87 11.44 3.70 -15.67
CA TRP A 87 10.75 3.85 -16.95
C TRP A 87 9.23 3.82 -16.79
N SER A 88 8.68 2.87 -16.03
CA SER A 88 7.25 2.75 -15.78
C SER A 88 6.72 3.92 -14.96
N GLY A 89 7.41 4.31 -13.87
CA GLY A 89 6.99 5.37 -12.97
C GLY A 89 6.87 6.74 -13.65
N ARG A 90 7.74 7.03 -14.64
CA ARG A 90 7.63 8.26 -15.43
C ARG A 90 6.45 8.31 -16.39
N LYS A 91 5.88 7.17 -16.76
CA LYS A 91 4.79 7.05 -17.72
C LYS A 91 3.42 6.89 -17.08
N VAL A 92 3.37 6.67 -15.77
CA VAL A 92 2.11 6.50 -15.05
C VAL A 92 1.34 7.82 -15.03
N ALA A 93 0.16 7.84 -15.64
CA ALA A 93 -0.77 8.95 -15.52
C ALA A 93 -1.32 9.04 -14.09
N ILE A 94 -1.64 10.24 -13.61
CA ILE A 94 -2.22 10.45 -12.27
C ILE A 94 -3.49 9.62 -12.05
N THR A 95 -4.30 9.46 -13.09
CA THR A 95 -5.50 8.62 -13.06
C THR A 95 -5.21 7.13 -12.91
N ALA A 96 -4.00 6.68 -13.28
CA ALA A 96 -3.53 5.30 -13.20
C ALA A 96 -2.63 5.03 -11.97
N MET A 97 -2.39 6.05 -11.12
CA MET A 97 -1.58 5.89 -9.91
C MET A 97 -2.10 4.80 -8.96
N PRO A 98 -3.42 4.66 -8.71
CA PRO A 98 -3.91 3.59 -7.83
C PRO A 98 -3.53 2.19 -8.31
N GLN A 99 -3.53 1.96 -9.62
CA GLN A 99 -3.11 0.71 -10.25
C GLN A 99 -1.61 0.45 -10.02
N ALA A 100 -0.79 1.48 -10.25
CA ALA A 100 0.65 1.40 -10.04
C ALA A 100 0.99 1.13 -8.57
N VAL A 101 0.34 1.83 -7.62
CA VAL A 101 0.52 1.62 -6.18
C VAL A 101 0.16 0.18 -5.79
N ALA A 102 -0.96 -0.35 -6.30
CA ALA A 102 -1.34 -1.74 -6.03
C ALA A 102 -0.26 -2.73 -6.52
N LEU A 103 0.24 -2.53 -7.74
CA LEU A 103 1.27 -3.40 -8.32
C LEU A 103 2.58 -3.33 -7.54
N PHE A 104 3.09 -2.13 -7.25
CA PHE A 104 4.33 -1.95 -6.49
C PHE A 104 4.23 -2.50 -5.07
N ASN A 105 3.06 -2.34 -4.41
CA ASN A 105 2.81 -2.97 -3.12
C ASN A 105 2.88 -4.50 -3.20
N GLY A 106 2.26 -5.07 -4.24
CA GLY A 106 2.33 -6.52 -4.48
C GLY A 106 3.75 -7.01 -4.69
N MET A 107 4.58 -6.26 -5.43
CA MET A 107 6.00 -6.59 -5.62
C MET A 107 6.77 -6.56 -4.30
N GLY A 108 6.49 -5.59 -3.41
CA GLY A 108 7.08 -5.54 -2.06
C GLY A 108 6.70 -6.75 -1.21
N GLY A 109 5.42 -7.13 -1.20
CA GLY A 109 4.95 -8.35 -0.53
C GLY A 109 5.57 -9.62 -1.13
N GLY A 110 5.67 -9.68 -2.47
CA GLY A 110 6.33 -10.77 -3.18
C GLY A 110 7.82 -10.88 -2.86
N ALA A 111 8.51 -9.75 -2.71
CA ALA A 111 9.91 -9.73 -2.30
C ALA A 111 10.10 -10.31 -0.89
N ALA A 112 9.26 -9.92 0.08
CA ALA A 112 9.27 -10.51 1.42
C ALA A 112 8.98 -12.02 1.38
N GLY A 113 7.97 -12.44 0.61
CA GLY A 113 7.68 -13.86 0.41
C GLY A 113 8.83 -14.64 -0.25
N ALA A 114 9.57 -14.01 -1.19
CA ALA A 114 10.73 -14.61 -1.82
C ALA A 114 11.92 -14.75 -0.86
N ILE A 115 12.13 -13.77 0.03
CA ILE A 115 13.13 -13.86 1.12
C ILE A 115 12.79 -15.05 2.02
N ALA A 116 11.54 -15.12 2.48
CA ALA A 116 11.07 -16.25 3.28
C ALA A 116 11.26 -17.60 2.56
N ALA A 117 11.02 -17.66 1.24
CA ALA A 117 11.25 -18.87 0.46
C ALA A 117 12.73 -19.28 0.48
N VAL A 118 13.66 -18.33 0.29
CA VAL A 118 15.10 -18.59 0.34
C VAL A 118 15.49 -19.18 1.70
N GLU A 119 15.01 -18.57 2.79
CA GLU A 119 15.27 -19.06 4.15
C GLU A 119 14.71 -20.47 4.38
N LEU A 120 13.47 -20.73 3.96
CA LEU A 120 12.81 -22.03 4.15
C LEU A 120 13.46 -23.15 3.31
N PHE A 121 13.86 -22.88 2.05
CA PHE A 121 14.54 -23.85 1.19
C PHE A 121 16.03 -23.99 1.54
N GLY A 122 16.65 -22.94 2.09
CA GLY A 122 18.05 -22.93 2.45
C GLY A 122 18.42 -23.67 3.72
N SER A 123 17.45 -24.24 4.45
CA SER A 123 17.64 -24.91 5.75
C SER A 123 18.39 -24.06 6.80
N GLN A 124 18.34 -22.73 6.66
CA GLN A 124 19.05 -21.78 7.52
C GLN A 124 18.27 -21.45 8.82
N THR A 125 17.04 -21.94 8.96
CA THR A 125 16.20 -21.62 10.12
C THR A 125 16.68 -22.37 11.37
N HIS A 126 17.43 -21.69 12.20
CA HIS A 126 17.90 -22.20 13.48
C HIS A 126 16.83 -21.99 14.56
N GLY A 127 16.02 -23.02 14.85
CA GLY A 127 15.05 -23.02 15.94
C GLY A 127 13.61 -22.75 15.50
N VAL A 128 12.67 -23.08 16.40
CA VAL A 128 11.22 -23.01 16.16
C VAL A 128 10.74 -21.57 15.97
N GLY A 129 11.26 -20.64 16.77
CA GLY A 129 10.85 -19.23 16.73
C GLY A 129 11.07 -18.59 15.35
N PRO A 130 12.31 -18.55 14.85
CA PRO A 130 12.61 -18.05 13.51
C PRO A 130 11.79 -18.73 12.42
N LEU A 131 11.65 -20.08 12.46
CA LEU A 131 10.85 -20.82 11.48
C LEU A 131 9.39 -20.38 11.43
N VAL A 132 8.74 -20.19 12.59
CA VAL A 132 7.36 -19.69 12.68
C VAL A 132 7.26 -18.27 12.11
N VAL A 133 8.22 -17.40 12.44
CA VAL A 133 8.25 -16.02 11.93
C VAL A 133 8.42 -15.99 10.42
N THR A 134 9.33 -16.80 9.85
CA THR A 134 9.51 -16.93 8.40
C THR A 134 8.25 -17.44 7.71
N LEU A 135 7.57 -18.46 8.27
CA LEU A 135 6.30 -18.94 7.72
C LEU A 135 5.20 -17.88 7.76
N LEU A 136 5.15 -17.06 8.80
CA LEU A 136 4.21 -15.92 8.86
C LEU A 136 4.55 -14.85 7.83
N GLY A 137 5.83 -14.51 7.65
CA GLY A 137 6.31 -13.62 6.61
C GLY A 137 5.97 -14.13 5.21
N ALA A 138 6.22 -15.42 4.95
CA ALA A 138 5.86 -16.11 3.72
C ALA A 138 4.35 -16.05 3.41
N LEU A 139 3.52 -16.36 4.41
CA LEU A 139 2.06 -16.33 4.29
C LEU A 139 1.58 -14.92 3.94
N ILE A 140 1.95 -13.94 4.75
CA ILE A 140 1.47 -12.56 4.63
C ILE A 140 2.01 -11.92 3.33
N GLY A 141 3.27 -12.15 3.00
CA GLY A 141 3.89 -11.65 1.77
C GLY A 141 3.23 -12.23 0.51
N SER A 142 2.95 -13.54 0.49
CA SER A 142 2.25 -14.20 -0.60
C SER A 142 0.82 -13.72 -0.79
N ILE A 143 0.08 -13.53 0.30
CA ILE A 143 -1.29 -12.96 0.27
C ILE A 143 -1.24 -11.53 -0.26
N SER A 144 -0.28 -10.72 0.19
CA SER A 144 -0.14 -9.35 -0.27
C SER A 144 0.19 -9.27 -1.75
N LEU A 145 1.08 -10.13 -2.26
CA LEU A 145 1.42 -10.22 -3.67
C LEU A 145 0.18 -10.53 -4.52
N SER A 146 -0.42 -11.67 -4.29
CA SER A 146 -1.52 -12.16 -5.13
C SER A 146 -2.78 -11.32 -5.00
N GLY A 147 -3.10 -10.86 -3.79
CA GLY A 147 -4.20 -9.94 -3.53
C GLY A 147 -4.02 -8.58 -4.20
N SER A 148 -2.81 -8.02 -4.19
CA SER A 148 -2.49 -6.76 -4.86
C SER A 148 -2.57 -6.86 -6.38
N VAL A 149 -2.18 -7.99 -6.96
CA VAL A 149 -2.35 -8.25 -8.41
C VAL A 149 -3.84 -8.27 -8.79
N ILE A 150 -4.69 -8.91 -8.00
CA ILE A 150 -6.14 -8.89 -8.24
C ILE A 150 -6.73 -7.48 -8.04
N ALA A 151 -6.25 -6.74 -7.04
CA ALA A 151 -6.67 -5.34 -6.83
C ALA A 151 -6.29 -4.46 -8.02
N TRP A 152 -5.07 -4.60 -8.55
CA TRP A 152 -4.64 -3.96 -9.79
C TRP A 152 -5.55 -4.30 -10.97
N ALA A 153 -5.81 -5.58 -11.21
CA ALA A 153 -6.64 -6.04 -12.33
C ALA A 153 -8.09 -5.50 -12.25
N LYS A 154 -8.60 -5.29 -11.03
CA LYS A 154 -9.92 -4.66 -10.83
C LYS A 154 -9.91 -3.16 -11.07
N LEU A 155 -8.87 -2.46 -10.63
CA LEU A 155 -8.73 -1.03 -10.86
C LEU A 155 -8.51 -0.72 -12.34
N ASP A 156 -7.83 -1.60 -13.06
CA ASP A 156 -7.60 -1.50 -14.51
C ASP A 156 -8.80 -1.99 -15.34
N ALA A 157 -9.92 -2.31 -14.68
CA ALA A 157 -11.15 -2.80 -15.29
C ALA A 157 -11.00 -4.11 -16.10
N LEU A 158 -9.93 -4.88 -15.90
CA LEU A 158 -9.78 -6.23 -16.46
C LEU A 158 -10.80 -7.17 -15.80
N LEU A 159 -11.02 -7.04 -14.50
CA LEU A 159 -12.02 -7.76 -13.73
C LEU A 159 -13.18 -6.82 -13.35
N LYS A 160 -14.16 -6.71 -14.25
CA LYS A 160 -15.25 -5.72 -14.13
C LYS A 160 -16.28 -6.04 -13.04
N LYS A 161 -16.50 -7.31 -12.73
CA LYS A 161 -17.54 -7.74 -11.78
C LYS A 161 -16.91 -8.43 -10.58
N PRO A 162 -17.35 -8.10 -9.34
CA PRO A 162 -16.96 -8.87 -8.18
C PRO A 162 -17.56 -10.29 -8.27
N LEU A 163 -16.76 -11.28 -7.90
CA LEU A 163 -17.19 -12.68 -7.90
C LEU A 163 -18.04 -12.96 -6.66
N HIS A 164 -19.33 -13.15 -6.84
CA HIS A 164 -20.25 -13.52 -5.76
C HIS A 164 -20.68 -14.97 -5.94
N VAL A 165 -20.03 -15.87 -5.22
CA VAL A 165 -20.40 -17.29 -5.14
C VAL A 165 -20.90 -17.60 -3.73
N PRO A 166 -22.10 -18.19 -3.58
CA PRO A 166 -22.56 -18.63 -2.26
C PRO A 166 -21.53 -19.58 -1.64
N GLY A 167 -21.21 -19.39 -0.36
CA GLY A 167 -20.25 -20.24 0.35
C GLY A 167 -18.76 -19.91 0.11
N LEU A 168 -18.42 -18.96 -0.76
CA LEU A 168 -17.03 -18.58 -1.04
C LEU A 168 -16.22 -18.25 0.22
N GLN A 169 -16.88 -17.75 1.24
CA GLN A 169 -16.23 -17.37 2.50
C GLN A 169 -15.90 -18.55 3.40
N ILE A 170 -16.79 -19.52 3.45
CA ILE A 170 -16.50 -20.78 4.13
C ILE A 170 -15.33 -21.44 3.42
N PHE A 171 -15.33 -21.41 2.09
CA PHE A 171 -14.23 -21.91 1.29
C PHE A 171 -12.92 -21.15 1.56
N ASN A 172 -12.95 -19.82 1.62
CA ASN A 172 -11.78 -18.99 1.98
C ASN A 172 -11.28 -19.32 3.40
N GLY A 173 -12.20 -19.52 4.35
CA GLY A 173 -11.85 -19.95 5.71
C GLY A 173 -11.17 -21.32 5.74
N VAL A 174 -11.67 -22.27 4.94
CA VAL A 174 -11.07 -23.60 4.79
C VAL A 174 -9.69 -23.53 4.15
N VAL A 175 -9.51 -22.72 3.11
CA VAL A 175 -8.20 -22.53 2.44
C VAL A 175 -7.18 -21.90 3.41
N LEU A 176 -7.58 -20.90 4.18
CA LEU A 176 -6.70 -20.30 5.20
C LEU A 176 -6.32 -21.31 6.27
N LEU A 177 -7.31 -22.06 6.79
CA LEU A 177 -7.08 -23.09 7.79
C LEU A 177 -6.13 -24.19 7.25
N ALA A 178 -6.33 -24.62 6.00
CA ALA A 178 -5.44 -25.57 5.34
C ALA A 178 -4.01 -25.03 5.25
N CYS A 179 -3.82 -23.76 4.88
CA CYS A 179 -2.52 -23.14 4.85
C CYS A 179 -1.85 -23.12 6.23
N LEU A 180 -2.59 -22.72 7.26
CA LEU A 180 -2.09 -22.74 8.65
C LEU A 180 -1.76 -24.14 9.14
N MET A 181 -2.56 -25.16 8.78
CA MET A 181 -2.25 -26.55 9.10
C MET A 181 -1.00 -27.06 8.42
N VAL A 182 -0.78 -26.73 7.15
CA VAL A 182 0.47 -27.06 6.44
C VAL A 182 1.66 -26.37 7.11
N GLY A 183 1.53 -25.09 7.46
CA GLY A 183 2.56 -24.36 8.21
C GLY A 183 2.87 -24.98 9.56
N ALA A 184 1.85 -25.33 10.35
CA ALA A 184 2.01 -26.02 11.61
C ALA A 184 2.67 -27.40 11.44
N TYR A 185 2.33 -28.13 10.37
CA TYR A 185 2.95 -29.41 10.06
C TYR A 185 4.42 -29.27 9.68
N ILE A 186 4.79 -28.23 8.94
CA ILE A 186 6.20 -27.90 8.64
C ILE A 186 6.98 -27.68 9.94
N VAL A 187 6.42 -26.90 10.89
CA VAL A 187 7.06 -26.67 12.20
C VAL A 187 7.18 -27.98 12.99
N PHE A 188 6.12 -28.77 13.05
CA PHE A 188 6.12 -30.06 13.76
C PHE A 188 7.17 -31.03 13.20
N ALA A 189 7.28 -31.14 11.87
CA ALA A 189 8.26 -31.98 11.22
C ALA A 189 9.71 -31.49 11.46
N ALA A 190 9.93 -30.16 11.49
CA ALA A 190 11.23 -29.57 11.75
C ALA A 190 11.72 -29.79 13.21
N VAL A 191 10.81 -29.92 14.17
CA VAL A 191 11.14 -30.14 15.61
C VAL A 191 11.46 -31.60 15.92
N GLY A 192 11.45 -32.48 14.92
CA GLY A 192 11.73 -33.91 15.12
C GLY A 192 10.46 -34.76 15.37
N GLY A 193 9.30 -34.25 14.92
CA GLY A 193 8.08 -35.05 14.81
C GLY A 193 8.24 -36.26 13.87
N ALA A 194 7.17 -36.96 13.62
CA ALA A 194 7.18 -38.11 12.70
C ALA A 194 7.70 -37.69 11.33
N ALA A 195 8.44 -38.58 10.66
CA ALA A 195 8.95 -38.33 9.31
C ALA A 195 7.82 -37.84 8.41
N PRO A 196 7.99 -36.70 7.71
CA PRO A 196 6.91 -36.11 6.92
C PRO A 196 6.53 -37.02 5.77
N VAL A 197 5.21 -37.14 5.51
CA VAL A 197 4.65 -37.93 4.39
C VAL A 197 5.17 -37.40 3.03
N LEU A 198 5.41 -36.08 2.94
CA LEU A 198 6.00 -35.39 1.79
C LEU A 198 7.36 -34.81 2.20
N THR A 199 8.27 -34.65 1.25
CA THR A 199 9.55 -33.98 1.52
C THR A 199 9.32 -32.53 1.93
N MET A 200 10.21 -31.97 2.74
CA MET A 200 10.10 -30.57 3.21
C MET A 200 9.96 -29.56 2.05
N PRO A 201 10.72 -29.65 0.94
CA PRO A 201 10.51 -28.75 -0.19
C PRO A 201 9.08 -28.78 -0.75
N HIS A 202 8.48 -29.95 -0.92
CA HIS A 202 7.11 -30.06 -1.41
C HIS A 202 6.07 -29.44 -0.45
N LEU A 203 6.27 -29.57 0.87
CA LEU A 203 5.42 -28.95 1.86
C LEU A 203 5.49 -27.42 1.78
N ILE A 204 6.69 -26.88 1.59
CA ILE A 204 6.92 -25.45 1.40
C ILE A 204 6.27 -24.96 0.11
N GLU A 205 6.41 -25.68 -1.01
CA GLU A 205 5.74 -25.35 -2.28
C GLU A 205 4.22 -25.32 -2.14
N ILE A 206 3.64 -26.33 -1.48
CA ILE A 206 2.19 -26.40 -1.21
C ILE A 206 1.76 -25.22 -0.35
N PHE A 207 2.52 -24.89 0.69
CA PHE A 207 2.24 -23.76 1.56
C PHE A 207 2.16 -22.44 0.78
N PHE A 208 3.16 -22.14 -0.04
CA PHE A 208 3.17 -20.94 -0.89
C PHE A 208 2.02 -20.95 -1.91
N GLY A 209 1.75 -22.11 -2.54
CA GLY A 209 0.64 -22.25 -3.49
C GLY A 209 -0.71 -21.94 -2.86
N ILE A 210 -0.98 -22.46 -1.64
CA ILE A 210 -2.22 -22.19 -0.91
C ILE A 210 -2.27 -20.74 -0.45
N ALA A 211 -1.17 -20.14 0.01
CA ALA A 211 -1.10 -18.75 0.44
C ALA A 211 -1.39 -17.77 -0.72
N LEU A 212 -0.82 -18.02 -1.89
CA LEU A 212 -1.11 -17.25 -3.11
C LEU A 212 -2.57 -17.41 -3.54
N LEU A 213 -3.10 -18.63 -3.52
CA LEU A 213 -4.50 -18.89 -3.84
C LEU A 213 -5.43 -18.13 -2.88
N TYR A 214 -5.11 -18.12 -1.58
CA TYR A 214 -5.91 -17.43 -0.58
C TYR A 214 -5.96 -15.90 -0.85
N GLY A 215 -4.85 -15.27 -1.19
CA GLY A 215 -4.83 -13.83 -1.52
C GLY A 215 -5.70 -13.50 -2.74
N ILE A 216 -5.71 -14.36 -3.77
CA ILE A 216 -6.62 -14.26 -4.92
C ILE A 216 -8.08 -14.34 -4.45
N LEU A 217 -8.43 -15.41 -3.75
CA LEU A 217 -9.79 -15.71 -3.33
C LEU A 217 -10.36 -14.67 -2.36
N MET A 218 -9.52 -14.11 -1.49
CA MET A 218 -9.90 -13.05 -0.57
C MET A 218 -10.27 -11.76 -1.31
N THR A 219 -9.56 -11.43 -2.41
CA THR A 219 -9.72 -10.18 -3.13
C THR A 219 -10.82 -10.22 -4.19
N LEU A 220 -11.06 -11.37 -4.82
CA LEU A 220 -12.02 -11.53 -5.91
C LEU A 220 -13.45 -11.04 -5.61
N PRO A 221 -14.02 -11.26 -4.41
CA PRO A 221 -15.39 -10.82 -4.12
C PRO A 221 -15.51 -9.32 -3.82
N ILE A 222 -14.41 -8.61 -3.53
CA ILE A 222 -14.45 -7.21 -3.11
C ILE A 222 -14.71 -6.29 -4.31
N GLY A 223 -15.58 -5.30 -4.17
CA GLY A 223 -15.92 -4.34 -5.24
C GLY A 223 -14.82 -3.32 -5.51
N GLY A 224 -14.78 -2.76 -6.72
CA GLY A 224 -13.78 -1.74 -7.11
C GLY A 224 -13.81 -0.47 -6.27
N ALA A 225 -14.98 -0.09 -5.73
CA ALA A 225 -15.11 1.08 -4.84
C ALA A 225 -14.42 0.89 -3.48
N ASP A 226 -14.26 -0.36 -3.02
CA ASP A 226 -13.60 -0.68 -1.76
C ASP A 226 -12.08 -0.94 -1.94
N MET A 227 -11.59 -0.97 -3.20
CA MET A 227 -10.18 -1.29 -3.51
C MET A 227 -9.16 -0.37 -2.82
N PRO A 228 -9.38 0.94 -2.67
CA PRO A 228 -8.43 1.79 -1.96
C PRO A 228 -8.15 1.32 -0.52
N VAL A 229 -9.18 0.89 0.20
CA VAL A 229 -9.01 0.35 1.56
C VAL A 229 -8.29 -0.99 1.53
N VAL A 230 -8.62 -1.86 0.57
CA VAL A 230 -7.98 -3.17 0.41
C VAL A 230 -6.49 -3.03 0.09
N ILE A 231 -6.10 -2.10 -0.78
CA ILE A 231 -4.70 -1.81 -1.08
C ILE A 231 -3.97 -1.32 0.18
N SER A 232 -4.62 -0.48 0.98
CA SER A 232 -4.04 -0.02 2.25
C SER A 232 -3.85 -1.16 3.25
N VAL A 233 -4.78 -2.13 3.33
CA VAL A 233 -4.62 -3.37 4.12
C VAL A 233 -3.42 -4.17 3.61
N TYR A 234 -3.31 -4.36 2.29
CA TYR A 234 -2.16 -5.09 1.73
C TYR A 234 -0.84 -4.35 1.92
N ASN A 235 -0.85 -3.01 1.95
CA ASN A 235 0.33 -2.24 2.33
C ASN A 235 0.73 -2.50 3.79
N ALA A 236 -0.24 -2.55 4.72
CA ALA A 236 0.03 -2.95 6.10
C ALA A 236 0.57 -4.39 6.19
N PHE A 237 0.03 -5.31 5.41
CA PHE A 237 0.51 -6.69 5.34
C PHE A 237 1.93 -6.77 4.77
N THR A 238 2.21 -6.05 3.69
CA THR A 238 3.57 -5.96 3.12
C THR A 238 4.56 -5.45 4.16
N GLY A 239 4.22 -4.35 4.86
CA GLY A 239 5.06 -3.82 5.93
C GLY A 239 5.30 -4.83 7.05
N LEU A 240 4.26 -5.55 7.48
CA LEU A 240 4.39 -6.59 8.49
C LEU A 240 5.28 -7.74 8.02
N ALA A 241 5.09 -8.25 6.78
CA ALA A 241 5.92 -9.29 6.22
C ALA A 241 7.40 -8.87 6.16
N VAL A 242 7.69 -7.67 5.66
CA VAL A 242 9.06 -7.11 5.62
C VAL A 242 9.64 -6.99 7.02
N GLY A 243 8.87 -6.57 8.02
CA GLY A 243 9.32 -6.48 9.42
C GLY A 243 9.65 -7.84 10.02
N LEU A 244 8.85 -8.87 9.73
CA LEU A 244 9.09 -10.25 10.16
C LEU A 244 10.37 -10.81 9.50
N GLU A 245 10.56 -10.58 8.20
CA GLU A 245 11.79 -11.01 7.52
C GLU A 245 13.02 -10.23 8.04
N GLY A 246 12.88 -8.95 8.34
CA GLY A 246 13.92 -8.17 8.99
C GLY A 246 14.36 -8.76 10.33
N PHE A 247 13.40 -9.28 11.11
CA PHE A 247 13.69 -9.98 12.37
C PHE A 247 14.45 -11.29 12.11
N VAL A 248 14.04 -12.09 11.16
CA VAL A 248 14.70 -13.36 10.80
C VAL A 248 16.13 -13.11 10.31
N LEU A 249 16.31 -12.12 9.44
CA LEU A 249 17.60 -11.72 8.89
C LEU A 249 18.48 -10.91 9.87
N GLN A 250 17.97 -10.61 11.09
CA GLN A 250 18.65 -9.76 12.07
C GLN A 250 19.08 -8.40 11.47
N ASN A 251 18.26 -7.84 10.60
CA ASN A 251 18.48 -6.55 9.94
C ASN A 251 17.59 -5.46 10.57
N PRO A 252 18.14 -4.56 11.41
CA PRO A 252 17.37 -3.53 12.09
C PRO A 252 16.71 -2.52 11.13
N ALA A 253 17.36 -2.17 10.03
CA ALA A 253 16.82 -1.22 9.06
C ALA A 253 15.55 -1.80 8.40
N LEU A 254 15.57 -3.07 8.02
CA LEU A 254 14.43 -3.76 7.44
C LEU A 254 13.29 -3.93 8.45
N MET A 255 13.61 -4.25 9.72
CA MET A 255 12.62 -4.32 10.80
C MET A 255 11.91 -2.98 11.00
N ILE A 256 12.67 -1.90 11.16
CA ILE A 256 12.12 -0.56 11.41
C ILE A 256 11.30 -0.09 10.21
N ALA A 257 11.81 -0.24 8.98
CA ALA A 257 11.09 0.12 7.76
C ALA A 257 9.76 -0.65 7.66
N GLY A 258 9.79 -1.97 7.89
CA GLY A 258 8.60 -2.82 7.86
C GLY A 258 7.57 -2.44 8.92
N MET A 259 7.99 -2.18 10.15
CA MET A 259 7.11 -1.73 11.23
C MET A 259 6.47 -0.37 10.92
N LEU A 260 7.25 0.59 10.41
CA LEU A 260 6.74 1.93 10.05
C LEU A 260 5.69 1.85 8.94
N VAL A 261 5.99 1.11 7.86
CA VAL A 261 5.07 0.94 6.74
C VAL A 261 3.83 0.17 7.18
N GLY A 262 3.99 -0.89 7.97
CA GLY A 262 2.89 -1.68 8.51
C GLY A 262 1.95 -0.84 9.39
N ALA A 263 2.51 -0.07 10.31
CA ALA A 263 1.74 0.82 11.19
C ALA A 263 1.03 1.93 10.40
N ALA A 264 1.74 2.59 9.48
CA ALA A 264 1.17 3.64 8.64
C ALA A 264 0.04 3.08 7.74
N GLY A 265 0.24 1.90 7.13
CA GLY A 265 -0.78 1.23 6.33
C GLY A 265 -2.02 0.85 7.14
N LEU A 266 -1.84 0.35 8.36
CA LEU A 266 -2.95 0.01 9.25
C LEU A 266 -3.72 1.26 9.67
N LEU A 267 -3.03 2.32 10.07
CA LEU A 267 -3.66 3.59 10.44
C LEU A 267 -4.47 4.16 9.27
N LEU A 268 -3.88 4.20 8.08
CA LEU A 268 -4.55 4.66 6.86
C LEU A 268 -5.80 3.82 6.57
N THR A 269 -5.71 2.49 6.69
CA THR A 269 -6.85 1.58 6.53
C THR A 269 -8.00 1.91 7.47
N LEU A 270 -7.70 2.15 8.74
CA LEU A 270 -8.72 2.49 9.75
C LEU A 270 -9.37 3.86 9.46
N LEU A 271 -8.57 4.85 9.11
CA LEU A 271 -9.06 6.19 8.76
C LEU A 271 -9.95 6.16 7.51
N MET A 272 -9.55 5.42 6.48
CA MET A 272 -10.35 5.28 5.24
C MET A 272 -11.65 4.53 5.50
N ALA A 273 -11.61 3.42 6.24
CA ALA A 273 -12.81 2.67 6.59
C ALA A 273 -13.80 3.54 7.40
N LYS A 274 -13.28 4.34 8.35
CA LYS A 274 -14.07 5.31 9.11
C LYS A 274 -14.67 6.38 8.20
N ALA A 275 -13.90 6.93 7.26
CA ALA A 275 -14.38 7.92 6.29
C ALA A 275 -15.49 7.37 5.38
N MET A 276 -15.42 6.08 5.05
CA MET A 276 -16.49 5.37 4.31
C MET A 276 -17.70 4.97 5.20
N ASN A 277 -17.65 5.26 6.48
CA ASN A 277 -18.64 4.83 7.48
C ASN A 277 -18.86 3.29 7.48
N ARG A 278 -17.78 2.53 7.33
CA ARG A 278 -17.76 1.06 7.28
C ARG A 278 -16.64 0.52 8.16
N SER A 279 -16.84 -0.64 8.76
CA SER A 279 -15.75 -1.31 9.46
C SER A 279 -14.83 -2.06 8.47
N VAL A 280 -13.53 -2.14 8.76
CA VAL A 280 -12.56 -2.90 7.95
C VAL A 280 -13.01 -4.34 7.76
N ALA A 281 -13.51 -4.99 8.81
CA ALA A 281 -14.06 -6.34 8.73
C ALA A 281 -15.21 -6.44 7.73
N LYS A 282 -16.10 -5.44 7.68
CA LYS A 282 -17.16 -5.41 6.67
C LYS A 282 -16.61 -5.23 5.25
N ILE A 283 -15.55 -4.52 5.05
CA ILE A 283 -14.94 -4.32 3.72
C ILE A 283 -14.28 -5.63 3.25
N LEU A 284 -13.50 -6.26 4.12
CA LEU A 284 -12.77 -7.50 3.78
C LEU A 284 -13.69 -8.71 3.71
N PHE A 285 -14.69 -8.76 4.57
CA PHE A 285 -15.56 -9.93 4.74
C PHE A 285 -17.02 -9.70 4.35
N ALA A 286 -17.48 -8.51 3.96
CA ALA A 286 -18.88 -8.17 3.68
C ALA A 286 -19.34 -8.40 2.25
N SER A 287 -18.60 -9.16 1.48
CA SER A 287 -19.22 -9.86 0.33
C SER A 287 -20.27 -10.88 0.75
N PHE A 288 -20.78 -10.79 1.98
CA PHE A 288 -21.57 -11.72 2.78
C PHE A 288 -23.07 -11.50 2.66
N GLY A 289 -23.56 -11.54 1.51
CA GLY A 289 -24.98 -11.52 1.23
C GLY A 289 -25.41 -10.36 0.36
N PRO A 290 -26.55 -10.50 -0.32
CA PRO A 290 -27.16 -9.39 -1.01
C PRO A 290 -27.31 -8.29 0.03
N GLY A 291 -26.48 -7.25 -0.10
CA GLY A 291 -26.58 -6.09 0.79
C GLY A 291 -28.05 -5.75 0.86
N LYS A 292 -28.65 -5.85 2.05
CA LYS A 292 -29.96 -5.28 2.24
C LYS A 292 -29.85 -3.89 1.67
N LYS A 293 -30.43 -3.67 0.48
CA LYS A 293 -30.59 -2.32 -0.06
C LYS A 293 -31.14 -1.54 1.12
N ARG A 294 -30.28 -0.78 1.80
CA ARG A 294 -30.76 0.20 2.75
C ARG A 294 -31.81 0.92 1.94
N LYS A 295 -33.09 0.77 2.30
CA LYS A 295 -34.13 1.63 1.77
C LYS A 295 -33.60 3.03 2.06
N GLN A 296 -33.00 3.66 1.05
CA GLN A 296 -32.73 5.08 1.12
C GLN A 296 -34.09 5.64 1.45
N GLY A 297 -34.22 6.17 2.67
CA GLY A 297 -35.41 6.88 3.04
C GLY A 297 -35.68 7.88 1.91
N ALA A 298 -36.84 7.84 1.34
CA ALA A 298 -37.20 8.72 0.23
C ALA A 298 -36.71 10.13 0.60
N ILE A 299 -35.74 10.65 -0.15
CA ILE A 299 -35.25 12.01 0.05
C ILE A 299 -36.46 12.88 -0.17
N LYS A 300 -36.99 13.43 0.91
CA LYS A 300 -38.12 14.39 0.85
C LYS A 300 -37.54 15.71 0.35
N GLY A 301 -37.59 15.93 -0.94
CA GLY A 301 -37.13 17.16 -1.58
C GLY A 301 -37.38 17.09 -3.09
N SER A 302 -37.55 18.24 -3.73
CA SER A 302 -37.60 18.37 -5.19
C SER A 302 -36.27 18.88 -5.71
N LEU A 303 -35.69 18.23 -6.74
CA LEU A 303 -34.60 18.79 -7.51
C LEU A 303 -35.13 19.99 -8.31
N LYS A 304 -34.55 21.17 -8.09
CA LYS A 304 -34.75 22.32 -8.95
C LYS A 304 -33.67 22.38 -9.97
N PRO A 305 -33.95 22.17 -11.26
CA PRO A 305 -32.93 22.32 -12.30
C PRO A 305 -32.52 23.81 -12.38
N VAL A 306 -31.22 24.07 -12.41
CA VAL A 306 -30.63 25.39 -12.57
C VAL A 306 -29.79 25.41 -13.82
N GLN A 307 -29.87 26.46 -14.62
CA GLN A 307 -28.99 26.62 -15.81
C GLN A 307 -27.57 27.05 -15.36
N ALA A 308 -26.58 26.74 -16.19
CA ALA A 308 -25.18 27.09 -15.88
C ALA A 308 -24.97 28.59 -15.70
N SER A 309 -25.68 29.43 -16.45
CA SER A 309 -25.70 30.89 -16.31
C SER A 309 -26.15 31.34 -14.92
N ASP A 310 -27.27 30.74 -14.43
CA ASP A 310 -27.83 31.11 -13.14
C ASP A 310 -26.91 30.64 -11.99
N ALA A 311 -26.36 29.43 -12.11
CA ALA A 311 -25.33 28.94 -11.17
C ALA A 311 -24.10 29.84 -11.13
N GLY A 312 -23.64 30.33 -12.29
CA GLY A 312 -22.55 31.30 -12.39
C GLY A 312 -22.86 32.61 -11.70
N ILE A 313 -24.09 33.14 -11.84
CA ILE A 313 -24.57 34.35 -11.15
C ILE A 313 -24.59 34.13 -9.65
N PHE A 314 -25.15 33.01 -9.15
CA PHE A 314 -25.16 32.71 -7.72
C PHE A 314 -23.76 32.71 -7.14
N MET A 315 -22.81 32.01 -7.78
CA MET A 315 -21.42 31.94 -7.33
C MET A 315 -20.71 33.30 -7.41
N ARG A 316 -21.01 34.13 -8.43
CA ARG A 316 -20.40 35.45 -8.61
C ARG A 316 -20.75 36.43 -7.48
N TYR A 317 -21.95 36.35 -6.93
CA TYR A 317 -22.43 37.19 -5.85
C TYR A 317 -22.39 36.54 -4.46
N ALA A 318 -21.87 35.30 -4.37
CA ALA A 318 -21.64 34.62 -3.11
C ALA A 318 -20.45 35.26 -2.38
N LYS A 319 -20.45 35.20 -1.06
CA LYS A 319 -19.28 35.53 -0.22
C LYS A 319 -18.31 34.35 -0.12
N SER A 320 -18.86 33.14 0.00
CA SER A 320 -18.12 31.90 0.20
C SER A 320 -18.64 30.79 -0.70
N VAL A 321 -17.72 30.17 -1.42
CA VAL A 321 -17.98 28.99 -2.27
C VAL A 321 -17.07 27.85 -1.86
N ILE A 322 -17.64 26.67 -1.58
CA ILE A 322 -16.88 25.45 -1.26
C ILE A 322 -17.04 24.45 -2.40
N ILE A 323 -15.93 24.09 -3.03
CA ILE A 323 -15.89 23.11 -4.12
C ILE A 323 -15.46 21.75 -3.56
N VAL A 324 -16.29 20.73 -3.76
CA VAL A 324 -16.03 19.35 -3.31
C VAL A 324 -15.70 18.48 -4.53
N PRO A 325 -14.41 18.34 -4.91
CA PRO A 325 -14.04 17.59 -6.09
C PRO A 325 -14.20 16.10 -5.88
N GLY A 326 -14.59 15.39 -6.93
CA GLY A 326 -14.71 13.93 -6.95
C GLY A 326 -13.94 13.31 -8.10
N TYR A 327 -13.94 11.97 -8.18
CA TYR A 327 -13.22 11.21 -9.20
C TYR A 327 -13.62 11.60 -10.64
N GLY A 328 -14.85 12.03 -10.86
CA GLY A 328 -15.30 12.53 -12.17
C GLY A 328 -14.46 13.68 -12.71
N LEU A 329 -13.98 14.57 -11.83
CA LEU A 329 -13.07 15.66 -12.21
C LEU A 329 -11.73 15.12 -12.76
N ALA A 330 -11.19 14.08 -12.12
CA ALA A 330 -9.96 13.42 -12.58
C ALA A 330 -10.14 12.76 -13.95
N VAL A 331 -11.26 12.06 -14.15
CA VAL A 331 -11.56 11.35 -15.42
C VAL A 331 -11.76 12.33 -16.56
N SER A 332 -12.46 13.44 -16.30
CA SER A 332 -12.72 14.48 -17.31
C SER A 332 -11.50 15.38 -17.58
N GLN A 333 -10.43 15.24 -16.79
CA GLN A 333 -9.26 16.14 -16.82
C GLN A 333 -9.66 17.62 -16.72
N GLY A 334 -10.74 17.90 -15.96
CA GLY A 334 -11.34 19.22 -15.85
C GLY A 334 -10.68 20.16 -14.83
N GLN A 335 -9.65 19.71 -14.11
CA GLN A 335 -9.02 20.44 -13.00
C GLN A 335 -8.46 21.80 -13.39
N GLY A 336 -7.84 21.92 -14.58
CA GLY A 336 -7.32 23.19 -15.08
C GLY A 336 -8.45 24.21 -15.34
N LYS A 337 -9.51 23.80 -16.03
CA LYS A 337 -10.68 24.66 -16.28
C LYS A 337 -11.40 25.05 -15.00
N LEU A 338 -11.47 24.16 -14.03
CA LEU A 338 -12.04 24.44 -12.73
C LEU A 338 -11.20 25.49 -11.99
N TYR A 339 -9.89 25.39 -12.04
CA TYR A 339 -9.01 26.36 -11.39
C TYR A 339 -9.07 27.74 -12.08
N ASP A 340 -9.16 27.79 -13.41
CA ASP A 340 -9.38 29.06 -14.11
C ASP A 340 -10.70 29.72 -13.71
N PHE A 341 -11.76 28.93 -13.50
CA PHE A 341 -13.03 29.41 -12.96
C PHE A 341 -12.87 29.95 -11.54
N VAL A 342 -12.12 29.27 -10.67
CA VAL A 342 -11.84 29.73 -9.30
C VAL A 342 -11.09 31.08 -9.33
N LYS A 343 -10.12 31.25 -10.20
CA LYS A 343 -9.42 32.56 -10.36
C LYS A 343 -10.39 33.70 -10.70
N LEU A 344 -11.38 33.42 -11.57
CA LEU A 344 -12.42 34.44 -11.90
C LEU A 344 -13.28 34.78 -10.69
N LEU A 345 -13.67 33.79 -9.87
CA LEU A 345 -14.42 34.03 -8.65
C LEU A 345 -13.61 34.83 -7.63
N GLN A 346 -12.34 34.49 -7.43
CA GLN A 346 -11.44 35.21 -6.52
C GLN A 346 -11.18 36.65 -7.00
N ALA A 347 -11.00 36.87 -8.30
CA ALA A 347 -10.90 38.21 -8.88
C ALA A 347 -12.18 39.02 -8.66
N ALA A 348 -13.31 38.36 -8.49
CA ALA A 348 -14.59 38.96 -8.16
C ALA A 348 -14.81 39.19 -6.65
N GLY A 349 -13.82 38.85 -5.81
CA GLY A 349 -13.90 39.02 -4.35
C GLY A 349 -14.58 37.86 -3.61
N VAL A 350 -14.83 36.73 -4.26
CA VAL A 350 -15.43 35.54 -3.66
C VAL A 350 -14.36 34.72 -2.96
N SER A 351 -14.61 34.32 -1.71
CA SER A 351 -13.74 33.34 -1.01
C SER A 351 -14.05 31.93 -1.52
N VAL A 352 -13.03 31.25 -2.07
CA VAL A 352 -13.19 29.90 -2.61
C VAL A 352 -12.27 28.93 -1.90
N LYS A 353 -12.78 27.75 -1.50
CA LYS A 353 -12.00 26.64 -0.93
C LYS A 353 -12.34 25.34 -1.63
N PHE A 354 -11.34 24.46 -1.73
CA PHE A 354 -11.54 23.07 -2.14
C PHE A 354 -11.61 22.19 -0.90
N ALA A 355 -12.73 21.53 -0.69
CA ALA A 355 -12.92 20.59 0.42
C ALA A 355 -12.66 19.17 -0.04
N ILE A 356 -11.60 18.55 0.48
CA ILE A 356 -11.20 17.21 0.07
C ILE A 356 -11.74 16.17 1.04
N HIS A 357 -12.54 15.25 0.50
CA HIS A 357 -12.96 14.08 1.27
C HIS A 357 -11.85 13.02 1.24
N PRO A 358 -11.50 12.38 2.39
CA PRO A 358 -10.37 11.43 2.48
C PRO A 358 -10.43 10.25 1.51
N VAL A 359 -11.62 9.87 1.03
CA VAL A 359 -11.81 8.78 0.06
C VAL A 359 -12.29 9.29 -1.30
N ALA A 360 -12.17 10.60 -1.58
CA ALA A 360 -12.43 11.14 -2.91
C ALA A 360 -11.36 10.62 -3.90
N GLY A 361 -11.80 10.04 -5.02
CA GLY A 361 -10.89 9.41 -5.97
C GLY A 361 -10.82 7.90 -5.83
N ARG A 362 -9.70 7.32 -6.25
CA ARG A 362 -9.39 5.88 -6.18
C ARG A 362 -8.23 5.56 -5.24
N MET A 363 -7.58 6.57 -4.69
CA MET A 363 -6.55 6.46 -3.66
C MET A 363 -6.56 7.70 -2.76
N PRO A 364 -6.08 7.61 -1.51
CA PRO A 364 -5.91 8.78 -0.65
C PRO A 364 -5.00 9.82 -1.29
N GLY A 365 -5.33 11.10 -1.13
CA GLY A 365 -4.54 12.20 -1.68
C GLY A 365 -4.65 12.39 -3.19
N GLN A 366 -5.43 11.59 -3.92
CA GLN A 366 -5.55 11.73 -5.38
C GLN A 366 -6.08 13.09 -5.79
N MET A 367 -7.05 13.65 -5.06
CA MET A 367 -7.62 14.96 -5.38
C MET A 367 -6.66 16.08 -5.05
N ASP A 368 -5.90 15.96 -3.97
CA ASP A 368 -4.85 16.92 -3.61
C ASP A 368 -3.80 17.04 -4.71
N VAL A 369 -3.30 15.88 -5.18
CA VAL A 369 -2.30 15.83 -6.28
C VAL A 369 -2.88 16.40 -7.58
N LEU A 370 -4.13 16.05 -7.92
CA LEU A 370 -4.80 16.54 -9.13
C LEU A 370 -4.94 18.06 -9.15
N LEU A 371 -5.33 18.65 -8.01
CA LEU A 371 -5.45 20.10 -7.88
C LEU A 371 -4.09 20.79 -7.86
N ALA A 372 -3.09 20.19 -7.20
CA ALA A 372 -1.72 20.71 -7.21
C ALA A 372 -1.12 20.70 -8.62
N GLU A 373 -1.39 19.65 -9.43
CA GLU A 373 -0.99 19.59 -10.85
C GLU A 373 -1.61 20.73 -11.67
N ALA A 374 -2.85 21.10 -11.37
CA ALA A 374 -3.52 22.24 -11.99
C ALA A 374 -2.97 23.60 -11.51
N GLY A 375 -2.03 23.63 -10.58
CA GLY A 375 -1.45 24.83 -10.01
C GLY A 375 -2.29 25.50 -8.92
N VAL A 376 -3.24 24.78 -8.32
CA VAL A 376 -4.02 25.28 -7.18
C VAL A 376 -3.11 25.45 -5.96
N PRO A 377 -3.05 26.63 -5.34
CA PRO A 377 -2.31 26.83 -4.10
C PRO A 377 -2.78 25.91 -2.97
N TYR A 378 -1.85 25.40 -2.17
CA TYR A 378 -2.16 24.44 -1.10
C TYR A 378 -3.04 25.02 0.01
N ASP A 379 -3.02 26.34 0.22
CA ASP A 379 -3.86 27.06 1.18
C ASP A 379 -5.35 27.05 0.80
N LEU A 380 -5.68 26.82 -0.47
CA LEU A 380 -7.04 26.64 -0.94
C LEU A 380 -7.54 25.20 -0.81
N ILE A 381 -6.64 24.23 -0.58
CA ILE A 381 -6.96 22.80 -0.49
C ILE A 381 -7.09 22.43 0.99
N VAL A 382 -8.32 22.24 1.45
CA VAL A 382 -8.65 22.03 2.86
C VAL A 382 -9.19 20.61 3.07
N GLN A 383 -8.75 19.96 4.12
CA GLN A 383 -9.21 18.61 4.45
C GLN A 383 -10.59 18.65 5.14
N LEU A 384 -11.34 17.54 5.02
CA LEU A 384 -12.70 17.43 5.58
C LEU A 384 -12.78 17.83 7.05
N ALA A 385 -11.81 17.44 7.86
CA ALA A 385 -11.80 17.73 9.30
C ALA A 385 -11.79 19.24 9.60
N ASP A 386 -11.10 20.00 8.76
CA ASP A 386 -10.87 21.43 8.98
C ASP A 386 -12.02 22.29 8.39
N VAL A 387 -12.65 21.81 7.29
CA VAL A 387 -13.67 22.58 6.56
C VAL A 387 -15.11 22.21 6.94
N ASN A 388 -15.30 21.10 7.65
CA ASN A 388 -16.63 20.54 7.87
C ASN A 388 -17.60 21.50 8.62
N GLU A 389 -17.09 22.35 9.50
CA GLU A 389 -17.92 23.33 10.20
C GLU A 389 -18.27 24.54 9.32
N GLU A 390 -17.43 24.86 8.33
CA GLU A 390 -17.60 26.01 7.43
C GLU A 390 -18.76 25.80 6.42
N PHE A 391 -19.19 24.54 6.18
CA PHE A 391 -20.32 24.27 5.28
C PHE A 391 -21.62 24.91 5.73
N LYS A 392 -21.77 25.23 7.04
CA LYS A 392 -22.97 25.90 7.57
C LYS A 392 -23.07 27.35 7.12
N ASP A 393 -21.92 27.97 6.87
CA ASP A 393 -21.80 29.39 6.57
C ASP A 393 -21.46 29.63 5.08
N ALA A 394 -21.31 28.56 4.28
CA ALA A 394 -21.07 28.65 2.85
C ALA A 394 -22.35 29.00 2.09
N ASP A 395 -22.27 29.96 1.16
CA ASP A 395 -23.38 30.35 0.32
C ASP A 395 -23.64 29.34 -0.81
N VAL A 396 -22.57 28.70 -1.33
CA VAL A 396 -22.63 27.74 -2.44
C VAL A 396 -21.64 26.60 -2.20
#